data_11047466bf7b7e36cfe2c7b296fed715
#
_entry.id   11047466bf7b7e36cfe2c7b296fed715
#
_cell.length_a   1.000
_cell.length_b   1.000
_cell.length_c   1.000
_cell.angle_alpha   90.00
_cell.angle_beta   90.00
_cell.angle_gamma   90.00
#
_symmetry.space_group_name_H-M   'P 1'
#
loop_
_entity.id
_entity.type
_entity.pdbx_description
1 polymer ?
#
loop_
_entity_poly.entity_id
_entity_poly.type
_entity_poly.pdbx_seq_one_letter_code
_entity_poly.pdbx_strand_id
1 'polypeptide(L)'
;MIHETLTQLPAAEILRRAKVFFPERVPHHAAFLEREGPSFAIFRGQGGEELALAVVPADGGTRVRASSSFFDQAIGRFFSTLPASVQPAGAA
;
A
#
# COMPACT_ATOMS: atom_id res chain seq x y z
N MET A 1 7.76 -10.75 1.64
CA MET A 1 7.50 -10.76 0.19
C MET A 1 7.23 -9.36 -0.30
N ILE A 2 7.50 -9.11 -1.57
CA ILE A 2 7.28 -7.80 -2.17
C ILE A 2 6.09 -7.85 -3.11
N HIS A 3 5.20 -6.89 -2.97
CA HIS A 3 3.99 -6.76 -3.78
C HIS A 3 4.01 -5.44 -4.51
N GLU A 4 3.52 -5.42 -5.76
CA GLU A 4 3.41 -4.20 -6.54
C GLU A 4 2.08 -4.11 -7.23
N THR A 5 1.58 -2.89 -7.39
CA THR A 5 0.41 -2.65 -8.22
C THR A 5 0.48 -1.23 -8.80
N LEU A 6 -0.32 -0.99 -9.83
CA LEU A 6 -0.48 0.33 -10.42
C LEU A 6 -1.89 0.81 -10.17
N THR A 7 -2.04 2.05 -9.75
CA THR A 7 -3.35 2.64 -9.53
C THR A 7 -3.38 4.05 -10.10
N GLN A 8 -4.58 4.52 -10.44
CA GLN A 8 -4.74 5.89 -10.94
C GLN A 8 -4.75 6.93 -9.82
N LEU A 9 -4.76 6.50 -8.56
CA LEU A 9 -4.78 7.44 -7.45
C LEU A 9 -3.44 8.16 -7.30
N PRO A 10 -3.45 9.42 -6.87
CA PRO A 10 -2.21 10.11 -6.54
C PRO A 10 -1.59 9.54 -5.27
N ALA A 11 -0.27 9.73 -5.15
CA ALA A 11 0.50 9.17 -4.03
C ALA A 11 -0.08 9.54 -2.67
N ALA A 12 -0.44 10.81 -2.49
CA ALA A 12 -0.96 11.28 -1.20
C ALA A 12 -2.24 10.56 -0.80
N GLU A 13 -3.10 10.26 -1.78
CA GLU A 13 -4.35 9.57 -1.49
C GLU A 13 -4.10 8.10 -1.12
N ILE A 14 -3.14 7.46 -1.78
CA ILE A 14 -2.78 6.08 -1.46
C ILE A 14 -2.27 5.99 -0.02
N LEU A 15 -1.39 6.89 0.36
CA LEU A 15 -0.83 6.89 1.71
C LEU A 15 -1.91 7.19 2.75
N ARG A 16 -2.84 8.10 2.43
CA ARG A 16 -3.94 8.41 3.33
C ARG A 16 -4.81 7.17 3.56
N ARG A 17 -5.13 6.45 2.50
CA ARG A 17 -5.95 5.24 2.61
C ARG A 17 -5.24 4.15 3.39
N ALA A 18 -3.94 4.01 3.21
CA ALA A 18 -3.17 3.00 3.92
C ALA A 18 -3.18 3.28 5.43
N LYS A 19 -3.08 4.53 5.81
CA LYS A 19 -3.06 4.91 7.23
C LYS A 19 -4.38 4.59 7.94
N VAL A 20 -5.46 4.52 7.19
CA VAL A 20 -6.75 4.11 7.73
C VAL A 20 -6.92 2.60 7.66
N PHE A 21 -6.51 2.00 6.57
CA PHE A 21 -6.75 0.58 6.31
C PHE A 21 -6.03 -0.35 7.29
N PHE A 22 -4.72 -0.17 7.41
CA PHE A 22 -3.92 -1.15 8.15
C PHE A 22 -4.22 -1.20 9.66
N PRO A 23 -4.48 -0.07 10.34
CA PRO A 23 -4.86 -0.17 11.75
C PRO A 23 -6.27 -0.69 11.99
N GLU A 24 -7.20 -0.46 11.06
CA GLU A 24 -8.62 -0.71 11.33
C GLU A 24 -9.20 -1.90 10.60
N ARG A 25 -8.71 -2.18 9.38
CA ARG A 25 -9.32 -3.19 8.52
C ARG A 25 -8.71 -4.56 8.66
N VAL A 26 -7.70 -4.70 9.52
CA VAL A 26 -7.02 -5.97 9.74
C VAL A 26 -6.94 -6.19 11.25
N PRO A 27 -8.08 -6.47 11.91
CA PRO A 27 -8.14 -6.45 13.38
C PRO A 27 -7.22 -7.47 14.06
N HIS A 28 -6.97 -8.62 13.43
CA HIS A 28 -6.12 -9.64 14.04
C HIS A 28 -4.64 -9.40 13.73
N HIS A 29 -4.36 -8.56 12.77
CA HIS A 29 -3.01 -8.32 12.30
C HIS A 29 -2.84 -6.83 12.03
N ALA A 30 -3.34 -6.02 12.95
CA ALA A 30 -3.27 -4.57 12.79
C ALA A 30 -1.82 -4.10 12.76
N ALA A 31 -1.56 -3.14 11.92
CA ALA A 31 -0.27 -2.49 11.84
C ALA A 31 -0.47 -0.99 11.96
N PHE A 32 0.33 -0.35 12.78
CA PHE A 32 0.16 1.05 13.12
C PHE A 32 1.30 1.87 12.56
N LEU A 33 0.99 3.08 12.11
CA LEU A 33 1.96 3.96 11.49
C LEU A 33 3.11 4.24 12.44
N GLU A 34 4.33 3.96 11.97
CA GLU A 34 5.53 4.24 12.74
C GLU A 34 6.25 5.47 12.18
N ARG A 35 6.28 5.57 10.85
CA ARG A 35 7.03 6.61 10.18
C ARG A 35 6.43 6.86 8.81
N GLU A 36 6.49 8.09 8.32
CA GLU A 36 6.01 8.39 6.98
C GLU A 36 6.78 9.54 6.36
N GLY A 37 6.70 9.62 5.04
CA GLY A 37 7.23 10.71 4.25
C GLY A 37 6.31 10.97 3.07
N PRO A 38 6.70 11.86 2.15
CA PRO A 38 5.84 12.17 1.01
C PRO A 38 5.65 11.01 0.04
N SER A 39 6.55 10.01 0.06
CA SER A 39 6.47 8.90 -0.86
C SER A 39 6.51 7.54 -0.18
N PHE A 40 6.38 7.49 1.14
CA PHE A 40 6.42 6.21 1.84
C PHE A 40 5.69 6.26 3.18
N ALA A 41 5.33 5.08 3.67
CA ALA A 41 4.83 4.91 5.03
C ALA A 41 5.33 3.57 5.55
N ILE A 42 5.74 3.55 6.82
CA ILE A 42 6.20 2.34 7.49
C ILE A 42 5.24 2.05 8.63
N PHE A 43 4.70 0.85 8.65
CA PHE A 43 3.78 0.41 9.69
C PHE A 43 4.42 -0.71 10.50
N ARG A 44 4.05 -0.81 11.75
CA ARG A 44 4.59 -1.82 12.67
C ARG A 44 3.45 -2.58 13.32
N GLY A 45 3.53 -3.91 13.26
CA GLY A 45 2.56 -4.76 13.93
C GLY A 45 2.85 -4.93 15.40
N GLN A 46 1.94 -5.58 16.11
CA GLN A 46 2.05 -5.76 17.56
C GLN A 46 3.24 -6.62 17.95
N GLY A 47 3.64 -7.53 17.09
CA GLY A 47 4.83 -8.37 17.34
C GLY A 47 6.13 -7.78 16.82
N GLY A 48 6.10 -6.54 16.35
CA GLY A 48 7.28 -5.90 15.79
C GLY A 48 7.45 -6.09 14.29
N GLU A 49 6.50 -6.74 13.62
CA GLU A 49 6.57 -6.96 12.19
C GLU A 49 6.47 -5.64 11.44
N GLU A 50 7.28 -5.49 10.41
CA GLU A 50 7.29 -4.28 9.60
C GLU A 50 6.50 -4.46 8.32
N LEU A 51 5.78 -3.41 7.94
CA LEU A 51 5.13 -3.31 6.63
C LEU A 51 5.58 -1.99 6.02
N ALA A 52 6.30 -2.06 4.91
CA ALA A 52 6.82 -0.87 4.24
C ALA A 52 6.03 -0.63 2.96
N LEU A 53 5.58 0.61 2.77
CA LEU A 53 4.81 1.01 1.60
C LEU A 53 5.51 2.18 0.93
N ALA A 54 5.75 2.07 -0.37
CA ALA A 54 6.35 3.14 -1.15
C ALA A 54 5.48 3.43 -2.37
N VAL A 55 5.41 4.70 -2.75
CA VAL A 55 4.63 5.14 -3.90
C VAL A 55 5.53 5.97 -4.80
N VAL A 56 5.49 5.68 -6.10
CA VAL A 56 6.28 6.44 -7.08
C VAL A 56 5.43 6.72 -8.30
N PRO A 57 5.62 7.89 -8.93
CA PRO A 57 4.89 8.19 -10.16
C PRO A 57 5.19 7.17 -11.25
N ALA A 58 4.18 6.87 -12.04
CA ALA A 58 4.29 5.95 -13.16
C ALA A 58 3.37 6.41 -14.27
N ASP A 59 3.57 5.88 -15.46
CA ASP A 59 2.70 6.22 -16.57
C ASP A 59 1.28 5.75 -16.28
N GLY A 60 0.35 6.67 -16.35
CA GLY A 60 -1.05 6.36 -16.12
C GLY A 60 -1.45 6.31 -14.66
N GLY A 61 -0.56 6.70 -13.75
CA GLY A 61 -0.92 6.71 -12.33
C GLY A 61 0.26 6.65 -11.40
N THR A 62 0.15 5.80 -10.39
CA THR A 62 1.16 5.65 -9.35
C THR A 62 1.46 4.17 -9.16
N ARG A 63 2.74 3.83 -9.08
CA ARG A 63 3.16 2.48 -8.71
C ARG A 63 3.24 2.40 -7.19
N VAL A 64 2.59 1.40 -6.63
CA VAL A 64 2.59 1.15 -5.20
C VAL A 64 3.38 -0.12 -4.95
N ARG A 65 4.37 -0.05 -4.09
CA ARG A 65 5.19 -1.19 -3.74
C ARG A 65 5.15 -1.40 -2.24
N ALA A 66 4.84 -2.61 -1.83
CA ALA A 66 4.75 -2.94 -0.42
C ALA A 66 5.55 -4.18 -0.12
N SER A 67 6.23 -4.19 1.02
CA SER A 67 7.01 -5.35 1.44
C SER A 67 6.72 -5.67 2.90
N SER A 68 6.69 -6.95 3.22
CA SER A 68 6.38 -7.43 4.55
C SER A 68 6.79 -8.89 4.66
N SER A 69 7.11 -9.32 5.87
CA SER A 69 7.31 -10.74 6.15
C SER A 69 6.08 -11.39 6.78
N PHE A 70 5.02 -10.62 6.99
CA PHE A 70 3.86 -11.10 7.75
C PHE A 70 2.52 -10.65 7.19
N PHE A 71 2.46 -9.48 6.56
CA PHE A 71 1.19 -8.85 6.18
C PHE A 71 0.80 -9.06 4.72
N ASP A 72 1.25 -10.16 4.09
CA ASP A 72 1.00 -10.37 2.66
C ASP A 72 -0.48 -10.35 2.29
N GLN A 73 -1.33 -10.99 3.10
CA GLN A 73 -2.76 -11.01 2.83
C GLN A 73 -3.38 -9.61 2.98
N ALA A 74 -2.93 -8.87 4.00
CA ALA A 74 -3.42 -7.52 4.21
C ALA A 74 -3.02 -6.61 3.05
N ILE A 75 -1.81 -6.77 2.54
CA ILE A 75 -1.35 -6.00 1.38
C ILE A 75 -2.24 -6.30 0.18
N GLY A 76 -2.52 -7.58 -0.06
CA GLY A 76 -3.40 -7.96 -1.16
C GLY A 76 -4.78 -7.35 -1.05
N ARG A 77 -5.34 -7.35 0.15
CA ARG A 77 -6.64 -6.72 0.38
C ARG A 77 -6.59 -5.22 0.15
N PHE A 78 -5.53 -4.57 0.64
CA PHE A 78 -5.40 -3.14 0.43
C PHE A 78 -5.32 -2.82 -1.05
N PHE A 79 -4.51 -3.56 -1.79
CA PHE A 79 -4.37 -3.34 -3.23
C PHE A 79 -5.72 -3.50 -3.94
N SER A 80 -6.54 -4.44 -3.49
CA SER A 80 -7.84 -4.66 -4.12
C SER A 80 -8.81 -3.51 -3.93
N THR A 81 -8.54 -2.61 -2.99
CA THR A 81 -9.37 -1.42 -2.79
C THR A 81 -8.97 -0.25 -3.68
N LEU A 82 -7.84 -0.37 -4.37
CA LEU A 82 -7.33 0.72 -5.21
C LEU A 82 -7.86 0.58 -6.64
N PRO A 83 -8.33 1.67 -7.25
CA PRO A 83 -8.75 1.60 -8.65
C PRO A 83 -7.60 1.23 -9.55
N ALA A 84 -7.89 0.48 -10.59
CA ALA A 84 -6.87 0.08 -11.54
C ALA A 84 -6.28 1.30 -12.24
N SER A 85 -5.05 1.16 -12.71
CA SER A 85 -4.40 2.16 -13.52
C SER A 85 -5.19 2.39 -14.81
N VAL A 86 -5.17 3.62 -15.33
CA VAL A 86 -5.83 3.95 -16.59
C VAL A 86 -4.90 3.71 -17.77
N GLN A 87 -3.89 2.93 -17.61
CA GLN A 87 -2.90 2.71 -18.65
C GLN A 87 -3.49 1.97 -19.82
N PRO A 88 -3.55 2.58 -21.00
CA PRO A 88 -4.19 1.92 -22.16
C PRO A 88 -3.43 0.68 -22.62
N ALA A 89 -2.14 0.67 -22.49
CA ALA A 89 -1.34 -0.48 -22.91
C ALA A 89 -1.72 -1.72 -22.12
N GLY A 90 -2.15 -1.53 -20.90
CA GLY A 90 -2.60 -2.64 -20.09
C GLY A 90 -3.87 -3.26 -20.63
N ALA A 91 -4.60 -2.51 -21.43
CA ALA A 91 -5.81 -2.99 -22.03
C ALA A 91 -5.55 -3.83 -23.27
N ALA A 92 -4.38 -3.72 -23.82
CA ALA A 92 -4.07 -4.44 -25.04
C ALA A 92 -3.90 -5.92 -24.77
#